data_6e3d50c5ca2526103b0d0dcaf0632ca3
#
_entry.id   6e3d50c5ca2526103b0d0dcaf0632ca3
#
_cell.length_a   1.000
_cell.length_b   1.000
_cell.length_c   1.000
_cell.angle_alpha   90.00
_cell.angle_beta   90.00
_cell.angle_gamma   90.00
#
_symmetry.space_group_name_H-M   'P 1'
#
loop_
_entity.id
_entity.type
_entity.pdbx_description
1 polymer ?
#
loop_
_entity_poly.entity_id
_entity_poly.type
_entity_poly.pdbx_seq_one_letter_code
_entity_poly.pdbx_strand_id
1 'polypeptide(L)'
;MRPSEGISVSDAIRSRRSHRHYLPDPIPTHTLDRVLELTLEAPSAWNYQGRSIVVVSDPDVRAGLEAATGGQPHPREAPVVLVFLAEMDAWRRDNHDVFHSARRSGAWSEQFIAGSAESSRTFQQDLLERGLEREYAVKDAVIAASFAMLAATEQGLACSPMNGWDETQVKKVVGVDDRTDIAVALLLPLGFAAEERRHPGRRPVSSSVHYQHYRTTLTDTSGRIS
;
A
#
# COMPACT_ATOMS: atom_id res chain seq x y z
N MET A 1 -5.78 -20.30 24.98
CA MET A 1 -5.60 -18.84 24.97
C MET A 1 -6.64 -18.29 24.02
N ARG A 2 -7.59 -17.45 24.44
CA ARG A 2 -8.50 -16.78 23.50
C ARG A 2 -7.65 -15.86 22.63
N PRO A 3 -7.86 -15.76 21.30
CA PRO A 3 -7.21 -14.73 20.51
C PRO A 3 -7.53 -13.39 21.17
N SER A 4 -6.55 -12.52 21.32
CA SER A 4 -6.79 -11.13 21.70
C SER A 4 -7.84 -10.60 20.73
N GLU A 5 -8.96 -10.09 21.24
CA GLU A 5 -9.94 -9.41 20.40
C GLU A 5 -9.19 -8.24 19.75
N GLY A 6 -8.82 -8.40 18.47
CA GLY A 6 -8.20 -7.33 17.69
C GLY A 6 -9.16 -6.14 17.63
N ILE A 7 -8.61 -4.93 17.52
CA ILE A 7 -9.44 -3.74 17.33
C ILE A 7 -10.24 -3.86 16.02
N SER A 8 -11.43 -3.28 15.97
CA SER A 8 -12.22 -3.28 14.75
C SER A 8 -11.55 -2.48 13.63
N VAL A 9 -11.88 -2.78 12.37
CA VAL A 9 -11.42 -1.99 11.22
C VAL A 9 -11.76 -0.51 11.39
N SER A 10 -12.95 -0.20 11.91
CA SER A 10 -13.39 1.16 12.20
C SER A 10 -12.49 1.85 13.24
N ASP A 11 -12.08 1.12 14.26
CA ASP A 11 -11.19 1.65 15.29
C ASP A 11 -9.77 1.83 14.77
N ALA A 12 -9.26 0.88 13.96
CA ALA A 12 -7.97 1.02 13.30
C ALA A 12 -7.94 2.27 12.41
N ILE A 13 -8.99 2.51 11.60
CA ILE A 13 -9.11 3.70 10.75
C ILE A 13 -9.13 4.98 11.59
N ARG A 14 -9.89 5.00 12.69
CA ARG A 14 -10.07 6.19 13.52
C ARG A 14 -8.88 6.48 14.42
N SER A 15 -8.19 5.45 14.92
CA SER A 15 -7.05 5.60 15.84
C SER A 15 -5.73 5.84 15.11
N ARG A 16 -5.56 5.33 13.88
CA ARG A 16 -4.32 5.49 13.14
C ARG A 16 -3.88 6.96 13.02
N ARG A 17 -2.62 7.22 13.35
CA ARG A 17 -1.97 8.54 13.20
C ARG A 17 -0.70 8.39 12.39
N SER A 18 -0.23 9.48 11.79
CA SER A 18 1.11 9.55 11.20
C SER A 18 2.10 9.93 12.28
N HIS A 19 2.79 8.94 12.83
CA HIS A 19 3.86 9.11 13.81
C HIS A 19 5.18 9.36 13.09
N ARG A 20 5.97 10.31 13.59
CA ARG A 20 7.23 10.70 12.98
C ARG A 20 8.44 10.44 13.87
N HIS A 21 8.19 10.01 15.10
CA HIS A 21 9.20 9.59 16.06
C HIS A 21 8.86 8.21 16.60
N TYR A 22 9.88 7.37 16.68
CA TYR A 22 9.73 5.96 17.02
C TYR A 22 10.65 5.57 18.17
N LEU A 23 10.20 4.65 18.98
CA LEU A 23 11.05 3.96 19.94
C LEU A 23 12.03 3.03 19.20
N PRO A 24 13.24 2.82 19.74
CA PRO A 24 14.24 1.96 19.10
C PRO A 24 13.94 0.46 19.23
N ASP A 25 12.85 0.11 19.93
CA ASP A 25 12.47 -1.27 20.19
C ASP A 25 12.21 -2.03 18.88
N PRO A 26 12.78 -3.24 18.72
CA PRO A 26 12.55 -4.04 17.52
C PRO A 26 11.11 -4.54 17.48
N ILE A 27 10.54 -4.59 16.28
CA ILE A 27 9.24 -5.22 16.06
C ILE A 27 9.42 -6.74 16.17
N PRO A 28 8.63 -7.46 17.00
CA PRO A 28 8.67 -8.91 17.02
C PRO A 28 8.37 -9.50 15.63
N THR A 29 9.13 -10.52 15.24
CA THR A 29 9.03 -11.13 13.91
C THR A 29 7.60 -11.55 13.58
N HIS A 30 6.92 -12.24 14.51
CA HIS A 30 5.54 -12.68 14.30
C HIS A 30 4.55 -11.52 14.07
N THR A 31 4.81 -10.35 14.70
CA THR A 31 3.99 -9.13 14.51
C THR A 31 4.22 -8.54 13.12
N LEU A 32 5.48 -8.46 12.69
CA LEU A 32 5.83 -7.99 11.35
C LEU A 32 5.27 -8.93 10.27
N ASP A 33 5.45 -10.24 10.45
CA ASP A 33 4.92 -11.26 9.53
C ASP A 33 3.40 -11.13 9.38
N ARG A 34 2.69 -10.93 10.50
CA ARG A 34 1.24 -10.72 10.47
C ARG A 34 0.84 -9.48 9.68
N VAL A 35 1.57 -8.37 9.84
CA VAL A 35 1.34 -7.15 9.05
C VAL A 35 1.56 -7.43 7.56
N LEU A 36 2.63 -8.13 7.21
CA LEU A 36 2.96 -8.45 5.81
C LEU A 36 1.92 -9.39 5.18
N GLU A 37 1.50 -10.45 5.90
CA GLU A 37 0.44 -11.35 5.44
C GLU A 37 -0.85 -10.58 5.11
N LEU A 38 -1.32 -9.75 6.04
CA LEU A 38 -2.54 -8.95 5.83
C LEU A 38 -2.37 -7.89 4.73
N THR A 39 -1.16 -7.39 4.53
CA THR A 39 -0.86 -6.48 3.42
C THR A 39 -1.03 -7.15 2.06
N LEU A 40 -0.64 -8.42 1.94
CA LEU A 40 -0.73 -9.18 0.70
C LEU A 40 -2.17 -9.59 0.33
N GLU A 41 -3.12 -9.56 1.29
CA GLU A 41 -4.55 -9.74 1.03
C GLU A 41 -5.19 -8.56 0.26
N ALA A 42 -4.45 -7.47 0.07
CA ALA A 42 -4.93 -6.33 -0.69
C ALA A 42 -5.26 -6.72 -2.15
N PRO A 43 -6.40 -6.29 -2.69
CA PRO A 43 -6.76 -6.56 -4.07
C PRO A 43 -5.78 -5.86 -5.02
N SER A 44 -5.66 -6.40 -6.23
CA SER A 44 -4.96 -5.78 -7.35
C SER A 44 -5.72 -5.99 -8.64
N ALA A 45 -5.48 -5.14 -9.62
CA ALA A 45 -6.11 -5.27 -10.91
C ALA A 45 -5.77 -6.63 -11.56
N TRP A 46 -6.80 -7.33 -12.04
CA TRP A 46 -6.69 -8.68 -12.61
C TRP A 46 -6.05 -9.72 -11.68
N ASN A 47 -5.91 -9.40 -10.41
CA ASN A 47 -5.16 -10.18 -9.43
C ASN A 47 -3.69 -10.43 -9.83
N TYR A 48 -3.09 -9.56 -10.63
CA TYR A 48 -1.70 -9.70 -11.04
C TYR A 48 -0.69 -9.48 -9.91
N GLN A 49 -1.13 -8.89 -8.81
CA GLN A 49 -0.32 -8.67 -7.62
C GLN A 49 1.01 -7.95 -7.94
N GLY A 50 0.95 -6.99 -8.88
CA GLY A 50 2.08 -6.24 -9.43
C GLY A 50 2.71 -5.29 -8.43
N ARG A 51 3.13 -5.83 -7.29
CA ARG A 51 3.76 -5.09 -6.21
C ARG A 51 4.82 -5.94 -5.52
N SER A 52 5.87 -5.28 -5.08
CA SER A 52 6.86 -5.84 -4.15
C SER A 52 6.98 -4.96 -2.93
N ILE A 53 7.37 -5.55 -1.80
CA ILE A 53 7.62 -4.84 -0.55
C ILE A 53 9.04 -5.17 -0.12
N VAL A 54 9.90 -4.15 -0.07
CA VAL A 54 11.23 -4.31 0.51
C VAL A 54 11.14 -3.96 1.99
N VAL A 55 11.45 -4.92 2.84
CA VAL A 55 11.49 -4.75 4.30
C VAL A 55 12.89 -4.32 4.69
N VAL A 56 13.05 -3.07 5.10
CA VAL A 56 14.33 -2.48 5.45
C VAL A 56 14.43 -2.35 6.97
N SER A 57 15.27 -3.18 7.59
CA SER A 57 15.58 -3.15 9.03
C SER A 57 17.05 -2.79 9.31
N ASP A 58 17.93 -2.93 8.33
CA ASP A 58 19.34 -2.59 8.46
C ASP A 58 19.53 -1.08 8.69
N PRO A 59 20.28 -0.65 9.73
CA PRO A 59 20.45 0.76 10.07
C PRO A 59 21.11 1.61 8.97
N ASP A 60 22.06 1.05 8.22
CA ASP A 60 22.77 1.79 7.18
C ASP A 60 21.87 1.98 5.96
N VAL A 61 21.09 0.98 5.61
CA VAL A 61 20.09 1.07 4.54
C VAL A 61 18.99 2.08 4.91
N ARG A 62 18.52 2.11 6.18
CA ARG A 62 17.57 3.10 6.68
C ARG A 62 18.13 4.53 6.64
N ALA A 63 19.43 4.70 6.94
CA ALA A 63 20.10 6.00 6.80
C ALA A 63 20.14 6.46 5.33
N GLY A 64 20.33 5.53 4.38
CA GLY A 64 20.20 5.81 2.96
C GLY A 64 18.78 6.28 2.56
N LEU A 65 17.74 5.68 3.14
CA LEU A 65 16.35 6.11 2.93
C LEU A 65 16.07 7.49 3.56
N GLU A 66 16.65 7.80 4.73
CA GLU A 66 16.58 9.16 5.32
C GLU A 66 17.16 10.20 4.34
N ALA A 67 18.34 9.94 3.79
CA ALA A 67 18.96 10.84 2.82
C ALA A 67 18.09 10.99 1.56
N ALA A 68 17.56 9.89 1.02
CA ALA A 68 16.68 9.88 -0.14
C ALA A 68 15.34 10.60 0.08
N THR A 69 14.93 10.81 1.33
CA THR A 69 13.71 11.55 1.71
C THR A 69 13.98 12.99 2.14
N GLY A 70 15.14 13.55 1.81
CA GLY A 70 15.50 14.91 2.14
C GLY A 70 15.83 15.12 3.62
N GLY A 71 16.36 14.11 4.29
CA GLY A 71 16.76 14.16 5.70
C GLY A 71 15.58 14.07 6.68
N GLN A 72 14.41 13.58 6.26
CA GLN A 72 13.31 13.33 7.19
C GLN A 72 13.67 12.19 8.14
N PRO A 73 13.56 12.36 9.49
CA PRO A 73 14.10 11.39 10.45
C PRO A 73 13.37 10.06 10.52
N HIS A 74 12.13 10.00 10.04
CA HIS A 74 11.25 8.83 10.17
C HIS A 74 11.89 7.50 9.69
N PRO A 75 12.56 7.44 8.50
CA PRO A 75 13.14 6.18 8.04
C PRO A 75 14.28 5.70 8.94
N ARG A 76 15.04 6.63 9.52
CA ARG A 76 16.17 6.28 10.40
C ARG A 76 15.72 5.87 11.79
N GLU A 77 14.73 6.59 12.36
CA GLU A 77 14.25 6.32 13.72
C GLU A 77 13.42 5.05 13.80
N ALA A 78 12.58 4.76 12.79
CA ALA A 78 11.75 3.57 12.79
C ALA A 78 12.62 2.30 12.72
N PRO A 79 12.32 1.24 13.52
CA PRO A 79 13.04 -0.03 13.45
C PRO A 79 12.90 -0.74 12.09
N VAL A 80 11.83 -0.47 11.36
CA VAL A 80 11.57 -1.04 10.02
C VAL A 80 10.98 0.03 9.10
N VAL A 81 11.38 0.00 7.83
CA VAL A 81 10.72 0.75 6.75
C VAL A 81 10.25 -0.24 5.70
N LEU A 82 8.96 -0.21 5.37
CA LEU A 82 8.42 -0.94 4.23
C LEU A 82 8.48 -0.02 3.00
N VAL A 83 9.23 -0.43 1.98
CA VAL A 83 9.28 0.27 0.68
C VAL A 83 8.37 -0.45 -0.29
N PHE A 84 7.27 0.19 -0.66
CA PHE A 84 6.31 -0.36 -1.62
C PHE A 84 6.76 -0.01 -3.04
N LEU A 85 7.00 -1.04 -3.80
CA LEU A 85 7.38 -0.97 -5.21
C LEU A 85 6.20 -1.39 -6.08
N ALA A 86 5.92 -0.61 -7.11
CA ALA A 86 4.92 -0.92 -8.14
C ALA A 86 5.62 -1.52 -9.36
N GLU A 87 5.12 -2.66 -9.83
CA GLU A 87 5.72 -3.44 -10.91
C GLU A 87 4.86 -3.28 -12.18
N MET A 88 5.31 -2.41 -13.08
CA MET A 88 4.56 -2.03 -14.28
C MET A 88 4.42 -3.18 -15.28
N ASP A 89 5.34 -4.13 -15.24
CA ASP A 89 5.39 -5.28 -16.16
C ASP A 89 4.73 -6.56 -15.60
N ALA A 90 4.04 -6.48 -14.45
CA ALA A 90 3.41 -7.65 -13.82
C ALA A 90 2.49 -8.44 -14.77
N TRP A 91 1.80 -7.76 -15.67
CA TRP A 91 0.89 -8.36 -16.66
C TRP A 91 1.62 -9.16 -17.76
N ARG A 92 2.94 -8.95 -17.96
CA ARG A 92 3.77 -9.66 -18.93
C ARG A 92 4.37 -10.95 -18.39
N ARG A 93 4.31 -11.14 -17.07
CA ARG A 93 4.85 -12.35 -16.43
C ARG A 93 4.01 -13.57 -16.77
N ASP A 94 4.59 -14.74 -16.53
CA ASP A 94 3.80 -15.96 -16.42
C ASP A 94 2.97 -15.88 -15.12
N ASN A 95 1.68 -15.58 -15.26
CA ASN A 95 0.73 -15.52 -14.15
C ASN A 95 -0.06 -16.83 -13.99
N HIS A 96 0.51 -17.95 -14.44
CA HIS A 96 -0.12 -19.27 -14.37
C HIS A 96 -0.47 -19.68 -12.94
N ASP A 97 0.37 -19.37 -11.97
CA ASP A 97 0.16 -19.64 -10.55
C ASP A 97 -1.07 -18.91 -9.99
N VAL A 98 -1.28 -17.64 -10.35
CA VAL A 98 -2.45 -16.84 -9.98
C VAL A 98 -3.73 -17.47 -10.56
N PHE A 99 -3.72 -17.77 -11.85
CA PHE A 99 -4.88 -18.38 -12.52
C PHE A 99 -5.15 -19.79 -12.00
N HIS A 100 -4.11 -20.57 -11.77
CA HIS A 100 -4.23 -21.91 -11.20
C HIS A 100 -4.81 -21.88 -9.79
N SER A 101 -4.37 -20.94 -8.94
CA SER A 101 -4.91 -20.76 -7.60
C SER A 101 -6.39 -20.38 -7.63
N ALA A 102 -6.77 -19.41 -8.46
CA ALA A 102 -8.15 -18.97 -8.62
C ALA A 102 -9.08 -20.10 -9.14
N ARG A 103 -8.57 -20.93 -10.05
CA ARG A 103 -9.27 -22.12 -10.54
C ARG A 103 -9.46 -23.15 -9.42
N ARG A 104 -8.41 -23.49 -8.70
CA ARG A 104 -8.43 -24.47 -7.62
C ARG A 104 -9.38 -24.09 -6.48
N SER A 105 -9.46 -22.81 -6.14
CA SER A 105 -10.39 -22.30 -5.13
C SER A 105 -11.84 -22.21 -5.62
N GLY A 106 -12.09 -22.41 -6.92
CA GLY A 106 -13.40 -22.23 -7.55
C GLY A 106 -13.81 -20.75 -7.70
N ALA A 107 -12.89 -19.81 -7.46
CA ALA A 107 -13.18 -18.38 -7.58
C ALA A 107 -13.39 -17.95 -9.04
N TRP A 108 -12.67 -18.54 -9.99
CA TRP A 108 -12.74 -18.22 -11.42
C TRP A 108 -12.99 -19.46 -12.27
N SER A 109 -13.92 -19.35 -13.24
CA SER A 109 -14.16 -20.38 -14.25
C SER A 109 -13.08 -20.34 -15.34
N GLU A 110 -12.92 -21.46 -16.07
CA GLU A 110 -12.01 -21.54 -17.23
C GLU A 110 -12.30 -20.45 -18.27
N GLN A 111 -13.58 -20.24 -18.56
CA GLN A 111 -14.01 -19.24 -19.52
C GLN A 111 -13.63 -17.82 -19.06
N PHE A 112 -13.78 -17.53 -17.76
CA PHE A 112 -13.40 -16.25 -17.20
C PHE A 112 -11.87 -16.05 -17.26
N ILE A 113 -11.08 -17.07 -16.92
CA ILE A 113 -9.61 -17.02 -16.97
C ILE A 113 -9.14 -16.72 -18.40
N ALA A 114 -9.65 -17.45 -19.40
CA ALA A 114 -9.27 -17.26 -20.80
C ALA A 114 -9.60 -15.84 -21.29
N GLY A 115 -10.84 -15.37 -21.04
CA GLY A 115 -11.27 -14.02 -21.42
C GLY A 115 -10.53 -12.91 -20.70
N SER A 116 -10.24 -13.11 -19.41
CA SER A 116 -9.49 -12.12 -18.60
C SER A 116 -8.05 -11.98 -19.06
N ALA A 117 -7.38 -13.06 -19.41
CA ALA A 117 -5.99 -13.04 -19.86
C ALA A 117 -5.84 -12.21 -21.16
N GLU A 118 -6.77 -12.34 -22.08
CA GLU A 118 -6.77 -11.56 -23.34
C GLU A 118 -7.15 -10.11 -23.11
N SER A 119 -8.25 -9.86 -22.40
CA SER A 119 -8.76 -8.51 -22.13
C SER A 119 -7.78 -7.67 -21.34
N SER A 120 -7.13 -8.26 -20.33
CA SER A 120 -6.16 -7.57 -19.51
C SER A 120 -4.91 -7.19 -20.31
N ARG A 121 -4.44 -8.08 -21.19
CA ARG A 121 -3.29 -7.82 -22.03
C ARG A 121 -3.56 -6.64 -22.99
N THR A 122 -4.70 -6.63 -23.64
CA THR A 122 -5.13 -5.55 -24.54
C THR A 122 -5.22 -4.22 -23.78
N PHE A 123 -5.83 -4.25 -22.57
CA PHE A 123 -5.97 -3.07 -21.73
C PHE A 123 -4.61 -2.53 -21.27
N GLN A 124 -3.71 -3.40 -20.83
CA GLN A 124 -2.38 -3.00 -20.36
C GLN A 124 -1.51 -2.47 -21.51
N GLN A 125 -1.67 -3.01 -22.70
CA GLN A 125 -1.00 -2.50 -23.89
C GLN A 125 -1.45 -1.07 -24.23
N ASP A 126 -2.76 -0.77 -24.16
CA ASP A 126 -3.30 0.58 -24.33
C ASP A 126 -2.72 1.56 -23.27
N LEU A 127 -2.62 1.10 -21.99
CA LEU A 127 -2.01 1.93 -20.96
C LEU A 127 -0.55 2.25 -21.26
N LEU A 128 0.22 1.28 -21.74
CA LEU A 128 1.62 1.46 -22.12
C LEU A 128 1.75 2.47 -23.27
N GLU A 129 0.95 2.32 -24.33
CA GLU A 129 0.94 3.24 -25.47
C GLU A 129 0.57 4.68 -25.10
N ARG A 130 -0.20 4.84 -24.03
CA ARG A 130 -0.61 6.14 -23.49
C ARG A 130 0.31 6.68 -22.38
N GLY A 131 1.34 5.92 -21.97
CA GLY A 131 2.25 6.29 -20.88
C GLY A 131 1.58 6.34 -19.50
N LEU A 132 0.55 5.51 -19.27
CA LEU A 132 -0.24 5.44 -18.03
C LEU A 132 0.06 4.23 -17.16
N GLU A 133 0.97 3.35 -17.58
CA GLU A 133 1.31 2.11 -16.89
C GLU A 133 1.84 2.36 -15.48
N ARG A 134 2.65 3.42 -15.30
CA ARG A 134 3.18 3.80 -14.00
C ARG A 134 2.08 4.22 -13.03
N GLU A 135 1.20 5.12 -13.47
CA GLU A 135 0.07 5.57 -12.65
C GLU A 135 -0.83 4.40 -12.25
N TYR A 136 -1.05 3.48 -13.16
CA TYR A 136 -1.87 2.31 -12.93
C TYR A 136 -1.25 1.37 -11.90
N ALA A 137 0.02 1.00 -12.06
CA ALA A 137 0.72 0.10 -11.15
C ALA A 137 0.87 0.70 -9.73
N VAL A 138 1.15 2.00 -9.64
CA VAL A 138 1.26 2.71 -8.35
C VAL A 138 -0.05 2.64 -7.55
N LYS A 139 -1.22 2.69 -8.19
CA LYS A 139 -2.51 2.56 -7.50
C LYS A 139 -2.63 1.23 -6.77
N ASP A 140 -2.26 0.11 -7.40
CA ASP A 140 -2.31 -1.21 -6.77
C ASP A 140 -1.35 -1.32 -5.57
N ALA A 141 -0.13 -0.80 -5.70
CA ALA A 141 0.84 -0.80 -4.61
C ALA A 141 0.38 0.08 -3.42
N VAL A 142 -0.26 1.22 -3.69
CA VAL A 142 -0.81 2.11 -2.64
C VAL A 142 -2.02 1.48 -1.95
N ILE A 143 -2.85 0.68 -2.65
CA ILE A 143 -3.91 -0.10 -2.01
C ILE A 143 -3.29 -1.06 -0.99
N ALA A 144 -2.23 -1.79 -1.34
CA ALA A 144 -1.52 -2.67 -0.41
C ALA A 144 -0.91 -1.91 0.78
N ALA A 145 -0.31 -0.74 0.54
CA ALA A 145 0.20 0.11 1.61
C ALA A 145 -0.91 0.58 2.57
N SER A 146 -2.13 0.78 2.08
CA SER A 146 -3.29 1.12 2.91
C SER A 146 -3.70 -0.04 3.82
N PHE A 147 -3.64 -1.27 3.34
CA PHE A 147 -3.84 -2.48 4.14
C PHE A 147 -2.75 -2.60 5.21
N ALA A 148 -1.47 -2.39 4.84
CA ALA A 148 -0.36 -2.41 5.80
C ALA A 148 -0.56 -1.41 6.94
N MET A 149 -1.02 -0.19 6.65
CA MET A 149 -1.28 0.82 7.68
C MET A 149 -2.35 0.39 8.68
N LEU A 150 -3.41 -0.26 8.22
CA LEU A 150 -4.48 -0.75 9.09
C LEU A 150 -4.04 -1.97 9.88
N ALA A 151 -3.36 -2.92 9.24
CA ALA A 151 -2.78 -4.10 9.89
C ALA A 151 -1.76 -3.71 10.97
N ALA A 152 -0.88 -2.75 10.67
CA ALA A 152 0.07 -2.23 11.66
C ALA A 152 -0.65 -1.63 12.88
N THR A 153 -1.70 -0.84 12.65
CA THR A 153 -2.49 -0.25 13.73
C THR A 153 -3.20 -1.30 14.57
N GLU A 154 -3.75 -2.34 13.95
CA GLU A 154 -4.34 -3.49 14.63
C GLU A 154 -3.33 -4.17 15.55
N GLN A 155 -2.07 -4.30 15.10
CA GLN A 155 -0.97 -4.90 15.86
C GLN A 155 -0.34 -3.94 16.90
N GLY A 156 -0.91 -2.75 17.12
CA GLY A 156 -0.40 -1.76 18.06
C GLY A 156 0.85 -1.02 17.56
N LEU A 157 1.17 -1.11 16.28
CA LEU A 157 2.30 -0.41 15.69
C LEU A 157 1.89 0.98 15.18
N ALA A 158 2.83 1.91 15.28
CA ALA A 158 2.76 3.22 14.68
C ALA A 158 3.34 3.19 13.26
N CYS A 159 2.79 4.01 12.36
CA CYS A 159 3.32 4.17 11.01
C CYS A 159 3.14 5.59 10.49
N SER A 160 3.91 5.94 9.45
CA SER A 160 3.80 7.22 8.76
C SER A 160 3.98 7.05 7.26
N PRO A 161 2.89 7.10 6.44
CA PRO A 161 3.04 7.03 5.00
C PRO A 161 3.78 8.28 4.49
N MET A 162 4.84 8.07 3.71
CA MET A 162 5.65 9.11 3.11
C MET A 162 5.47 9.11 1.60
N ASN A 163 5.28 10.31 1.03
CA ASN A 163 5.12 10.55 -0.41
C ASN A 163 6.21 11.49 -0.98
N GLY A 164 7.20 11.86 -0.17
CA GLY A 164 8.29 12.77 -0.59
C GLY A 164 9.63 12.06 -0.54
N TRP A 165 10.20 11.77 -1.71
CA TRP A 165 11.52 11.14 -1.88
C TRP A 165 12.13 11.46 -3.25
N ASP A 166 13.44 11.29 -3.35
CA ASP A 166 14.14 11.13 -4.62
C ASP A 166 14.05 9.65 -5.04
N GLU A 167 13.29 9.37 -6.09
CA GLU A 167 13.03 8.01 -6.53
C GLU A 167 14.30 7.27 -6.98
N THR A 168 15.22 7.97 -7.65
CA THR A 168 16.49 7.40 -8.11
C THR A 168 17.32 6.95 -6.92
N GLN A 169 17.38 7.76 -5.87
CA GLN A 169 18.11 7.40 -4.66
C GLN A 169 17.43 6.25 -3.91
N VAL A 170 16.11 6.27 -3.75
CA VAL A 170 15.41 5.15 -3.10
C VAL A 170 15.66 3.85 -3.85
N LYS A 171 15.52 3.84 -5.18
CA LYS A 171 15.77 2.65 -6.01
C LYS A 171 17.19 2.12 -5.84
N LYS A 172 18.17 3.01 -5.79
CA LYS A 172 19.57 2.63 -5.53
C LYS A 172 19.74 2.03 -4.14
N VAL A 173 19.14 2.62 -3.11
CA VAL A 173 19.23 2.11 -1.73
C VAL A 173 18.64 0.72 -1.58
N VAL A 174 17.54 0.43 -2.28
CA VAL A 174 16.88 -0.88 -2.20
C VAL A 174 17.30 -1.86 -3.31
N GLY A 175 18.27 -1.50 -4.14
CA GLY A 175 18.89 -2.39 -5.12
C GLY A 175 18.04 -2.69 -6.35
N VAL A 176 17.29 -1.70 -6.85
CA VAL A 176 16.46 -1.78 -8.07
C VAL A 176 16.67 -0.60 -9.02
N ASP A 177 17.83 0.02 -8.97
CA ASP A 177 18.18 1.21 -9.77
C ASP A 177 18.32 0.92 -11.27
N ASP A 178 18.61 -0.31 -11.65
CA ASP A 178 18.63 -0.80 -13.04
C ASP A 178 17.25 -1.19 -13.59
N ARG A 179 16.21 -1.23 -12.74
CA ARG A 179 14.86 -1.66 -13.11
C ARG A 179 14.02 -0.48 -13.56
N THR A 180 13.78 -0.38 -14.86
CA THR A 180 12.92 0.67 -15.46
C THR A 180 11.42 0.36 -15.32
N ASP A 181 11.08 -0.90 -15.11
CA ASP A 181 9.72 -1.42 -14.93
C ASP A 181 9.22 -1.34 -13.47
N ILE A 182 10.04 -0.78 -12.57
CA ILE A 182 9.67 -0.60 -11.15
C ILE A 182 9.57 0.89 -10.82
N ALA A 183 8.49 1.27 -10.16
CA ALA A 183 8.29 2.59 -9.57
C ALA A 183 8.21 2.50 -8.04
N VAL A 184 8.70 3.51 -7.32
CA VAL A 184 8.49 3.64 -5.87
C VAL A 184 7.11 4.22 -5.64
N ALA A 185 6.25 3.47 -4.96
CA ALA A 185 4.86 3.85 -4.72
C ALA A 185 4.66 4.55 -3.35
N LEU A 186 5.35 4.08 -2.31
CA LEU A 186 5.23 4.63 -0.96
C LEU A 186 6.33 4.08 -0.05
N LEU A 187 6.84 4.92 0.89
CA LEU A 187 7.65 4.48 2.02
C LEU A 187 6.80 4.52 3.30
N LEU A 188 6.85 3.44 4.07
CA LEU A 188 6.10 3.31 5.31
C LEU A 188 7.02 2.93 6.47
N PRO A 189 7.62 3.92 7.17
CA PRO A 189 8.25 3.70 8.46
C PRO A 189 7.27 3.08 9.46
N LEU A 190 7.72 2.08 10.21
CA LEU A 190 6.93 1.22 11.07
C LEU A 190 7.67 0.92 12.37
N GLY A 191 6.99 1.03 13.51
CA GLY A 191 7.58 0.79 14.82
C GLY A 191 6.63 1.10 15.96
N PHE A 192 7.16 1.27 17.18
CA PHE A 192 6.40 1.74 18.32
C PHE A 192 6.48 3.26 18.42
N ALA A 193 5.37 3.92 18.74
CA ALA A 193 5.32 5.38 18.83
C ALA A 193 6.14 5.90 20.02
N ALA A 194 7.02 6.87 19.79
CA ALA A 194 7.71 7.61 20.83
C ALA A 194 6.92 8.83 21.35
N GLU A 195 5.80 9.13 20.72
CA GLU A 195 4.99 10.32 21.01
C GLU A 195 3.50 10.03 20.90
N GLU A 196 2.68 10.72 21.67
CA GLU A 196 1.23 10.74 21.45
C GLU A 196 0.86 11.74 20.36
N ARG A 197 0.00 11.34 19.44
CA ARG A 197 -0.49 12.20 18.38
C ARG A 197 -2.00 12.33 18.41
N ARG A 198 -2.47 13.58 18.57
CA ARG A 198 -3.90 13.90 18.47
C ARG A 198 -4.36 13.84 17.01
N HIS A 199 -5.64 13.56 16.83
CA HIS A 199 -6.24 13.60 15.50
C HIS A 199 -6.29 15.04 14.98
N PRO A 200 -5.71 15.33 13.79
CA PRO A 200 -5.63 16.71 13.26
C PRO A 200 -6.97 17.22 12.68
N GLY A 201 -8.02 16.43 12.77
CA GLY A 201 -9.31 16.72 12.14
C GLY A 201 -9.40 16.20 10.71
N ARG A 202 -10.61 16.29 10.17
CA ARG A 202 -10.93 16.08 8.75
C ARG A 202 -11.95 17.13 8.33
N ARG A 203 -11.96 17.44 7.06
CA ARG A 203 -13.02 18.29 6.50
C ARG A 203 -14.36 17.61 6.65
N PRO A 204 -15.47 18.38 6.70
CA PRO A 204 -16.82 17.81 6.69
C PRO A 204 -17.02 16.90 5.47
N VAL A 205 -17.84 15.87 5.61
CA VAL A 205 -18.16 14.93 4.54
C VAL A 205 -18.64 15.67 3.28
N SER A 206 -19.48 16.68 3.45
CA SER A 206 -20.04 17.50 2.37
C SER A 206 -19.01 18.25 1.53
N SER A 207 -17.78 18.43 2.02
CA SER A 207 -16.73 19.10 1.25
C SER A 207 -15.94 18.16 0.33
N SER A 208 -16.13 16.84 0.49
CA SER A 208 -15.33 15.84 -0.21
C SER A 208 -16.16 14.73 -0.85
N VAL A 209 -17.44 14.62 -0.46
CA VAL A 209 -18.36 13.62 -1.02
C VAL A 209 -19.42 14.35 -1.84
N HIS A 210 -19.53 13.96 -3.10
CA HIS A 210 -20.46 14.55 -4.07
C HIS A 210 -21.35 13.43 -4.62
N TYR A 211 -22.62 13.75 -4.84
CA TYR A 211 -23.61 12.78 -5.30
C TYR A 211 -23.85 12.98 -6.79
N GLN A 212 -23.75 11.90 -7.56
CA GLN A 212 -23.92 11.82 -9.02
C GLN A 212 -22.86 12.61 -9.79
N HIS A 213 -22.68 13.90 -9.50
CA HIS A 213 -21.75 14.78 -10.18
C HIS A 213 -20.86 15.52 -9.19
N TYR A 214 -19.65 15.88 -9.60
CA TYR A 214 -18.76 16.70 -8.79
C TYR A 214 -19.41 18.03 -8.44
N ARG A 215 -19.27 18.50 -7.17
CA ARG A 215 -19.91 19.69 -6.58
C ARG A 215 -21.39 19.56 -6.23
N THR A 216 -22.02 18.41 -6.43
CA THR A 216 -23.38 18.19 -5.94
C THR A 216 -23.34 17.74 -4.48
N THR A 217 -23.88 18.54 -3.56
CA THR A 217 -23.95 18.24 -2.11
C THR A 217 -25.27 17.58 -1.75
N LEU A 218 -25.33 16.96 -0.56
CA LEU A 218 -26.56 16.31 -0.04
C LEU A 218 -27.74 17.28 0.09
N THR A 219 -27.49 18.60 0.21
CA THR A 219 -28.54 19.62 0.33
C THR A 219 -29.28 19.86 -0.99
N ASP A 220 -28.70 19.48 -2.11
CA ASP A 220 -29.28 19.65 -3.45
C ASP A 220 -30.11 18.44 -3.89
N THR A 221 -30.06 17.34 -3.12
CA THR A 221 -30.79 16.11 -3.43
C THR A 221 -32.03 15.97 -2.53
N SER A 222 -33.17 16.39 -3.01
CA SER A 222 -34.50 16.05 -2.46
C SER A 222 -34.90 14.57 -2.70
N GLY A 223 -33.92 13.70 -2.95
CA GLY A 223 -34.03 12.27 -3.13
C GLY A 223 -33.12 11.52 -2.16
N ARG A 224 -33.61 11.17 -0.98
CA ARG A 224 -32.96 10.16 -0.13
C ARG A 224 -32.98 8.84 -0.87
N ILE A 225 -31.82 8.23 -1.04
CA ILE A 225 -31.74 6.80 -1.35
C ILE A 225 -32.18 6.10 -0.06
N SER A 226 -33.33 5.45 -0.13
CA SER A 226 -33.87 4.54 0.89
C SER A 226 -33.06 3.25 0.94
#